data_de674f881b7432b422904d946a1e3d16
#
_entry.id   de674f881b7432b422904d946a1e3d16
#
_cell.length_a   1.000
_cell.length_b   1.000
_cell.length_c   1.000
_cell.angle_alpha   90.00
_cell.angle_beta   90.00
_cell.angle_gamma   90.00
#
_symmetry.space_group_name_H-M   'P 1'
#
loop_
_entity.id
_entity.type
_entity.pdbx_description
1 polymer ?
#
loop_
_entity_poly.entity_id
_entity_poly.type
_entity_poly.pdbx_seq_one_letter_code
_entity_poly.pdbx_strand_id
1 'polypeptide(L)'
;MPIPVEQRNELIRATLARFNPSVMDFSHDRGLPTRPVGHVSGIATSTSIVRSYRKDHRRGSHNVEPQQVIDVLNDAGIRRWVLMGLYGYVGYLTQPRATQDVDLLVAEDELEKVIAAIELRWPELQIDRMPIVVRFRDPGEIAITGEMKQVIDVMLPSNECYVAILAQYHRIDELTGHRIPSIEAACASKYAALVSPYREWEKKSYDAGDLRSMMLPNKDIIDKTILERLGDLVYPGGGAELLEFLDLAITNQPFPI
;
A
#
# COMPACT_ATOMS: atom_id res chain seq x y z
N MET A 1 1.98 -37.54 -15.52
CA MET A 1 2.02 -36.35 -16.38
C MET A 1 1.00 -35.35 -15.86
N PRO A 2 1.31 -34.08 -15.76
CA PRO A 2 0.34 -33.07 -15.34
C PRO A 2 -0.78 -32.97 -16.38
N ILE A 3 -2.01 -32.77 -15.91
CA ILE A 3 -3.19 -32.60 -16.74
C ILE A 3 -3.04 -31.28 -17.54
N PRO A 4 -3.23 -31.29 -18.87
CA PRO A 4 -3.22 -30.07 -19.68
C PRO A 4 -4.22 -29.04 -19.15
N VAL A 5 -3.87 -27.75 -19.24
CA VAL A 5 -4.66 -26.63 -18.68
C VAL A 5 -6.11 -26.65 -19.16
N GLU A 6 -6.33 -26.93 -20.45
CA GLU A 6 -7.69 -27.01 -21.04
C GLU A 6 -8.50 -28.13 -20.40
N GLN A 7 -7.94 -29.31 -20.28
CA GLN A 7 -8.59 -30.46 -19.66
C GLN A 7 -8.89 -30.21 -18.16
N ARG A 8 -7.98 -29.53 -17.46
CA ARG A 8 -8.20 -29.12 -16.07
C ARG A 8 -9.36 -28.13 -15.98
N ASN A 9 -9.43 -27.15 -16.87
CA ASN A 9 -10.49 -26.15 -16.89
C ASN A 9 -11.87 -26.78 -17.22
N GLU A 10 -11.92 -27.78 -18.10
CA GLU A 10 -13.14 -28.54 -18.37
C GLU A 10 -13.59 -29.36 -17.14
N LEU A 11 -12.67 -30.02 -16.47
CA LEU A 11 -12.97 -30.75 -15.22
C LEU A 11 -13.51 -29.80 -14.13
N ILE A 12 -12.91 -28.62 -13.99
CA ILE A 12 -13.39 -27.61 -13.04
C ILE A 12 -14.80 -27.16 -13.40
N ARG A 13 -15.05 -26.82 -14.68
CA ARG A 13 -16.38 -26.42 -15.15
C ARG A 13 -17.42 -27.51 -14.94
N ALA A 14 -17.09 -28.77 -15.27
CA ALA A 14 -17.97 -29.92 -15.06
C ALA A 14 -18.25 -30.17 -13.57
N THR A 15 -17.27 -29.93 -12.70
CA THR A 15 -17.44 -30.05 -11.26
C THR A 15 -18.34 -28.92 -10.73
N LEU A 16 -18.12 -27.69 -11.13
CA LEU A 16 -18.94 -26.53 -10.75
C LEU A 16 -20.39 -26.67 -11.28
N ALA A 17 -20.60 -27.22 -12.47
CA ALA A 17 -21.94 -27.46 -13.03
C ALA A 17 -22.76 -28.50 -12.26
N ARG A 18 -22.13 -29.33 -11.43
CA ARG A 18 -22.81 -30.29 -10.54
C ARG A 18 -23.28 -29.68 -9.23
N PHE A 19 -22.75 -28.52 -8.85
CA PHE A 19 -23.27 -27.73 -7.72
C PHE A 19 -24.54 -27.04 -8.20
N ASN A 20 -25.63 -27.19 -7.44
CA ASN A 20 -26.90 -26.57 -7.77
C ASN A 20 -26.75 -25.05 -7.83
N PRO A 21 -26.86 -24.42 -9.02
CA PRO A 21 -26.65 -22.98 -9.17
C PRO A 21 -27.65 -22.12 -8.38
N SER A 22 -28.79 -22.68 -7.96
CA SER A 22 -29.76 -21.98 -7.11
C SER A 22 -29.30 -21.79 -5.66
N VAL A 23 -28.24 -22.50 -5.23
CA VAL A 23 -27.62 -22.33 -3.89
C VAL A 23 -26.43 -21.36 -3.95
N MET A 24 -25.86 -21.17 -5.11
CA MET A 24 -24.80 -20.22 -5.40
C MET A 24 -25.30 -19.16 -6.38
N ASP A 25 -26.28 -18.38 -5.96
CA ASP A 25 -26.70 -17.21 -6.68
C ASP A 25 -25.63 -16.12 -6.52
N PHE A 26 -24.61 -16.18 -7.37
CA PHE A 26 -23.62 -15.11 -7.54
C PHE A 26 -24.24 -13.86 -8.19
N SER A 27 -25.52 -13.90 -8.61
CA SER A 27 -26.26 -12.72 -9.07
C SER A 27 -26.69 -11.80 -7.93
N HIS A 28 -26.60 -12.25 -6.68
CA HIS A 28 -26.49 -11.40 -5.53
C HIS A 28 -25.04 -10.92 -5.38
N ASP A 29 -24.45 -10.49 -6.44
CA ASP A 29 -23.45 -9.46 -6.44
C ASP A 29 -24.12 -8.24 -5.80
N ARG A 30 -24.13 -8.22 -4.46
CA ARG A 30 -24.42 -7.02 -3.68
C ARG A 30 -23.25 -6.12 -3.96
N GLY A 31 -23.36 -5.45 -5.12
CA GLY A 31 -22.36 -4.71 -5.83
C GLY A 31 -21.16 -4.41 -4.97
N LEU A 32 -20.08 -5.16 -5.16
CA LEU A 32 -18.81 -4.78 -4.57
C LEU A 32 -18.69 -3.28 -4.78
N PRO A 33 -18.36 -2.50 -3.76
CA PRO A 33 -18.29 -1.06 -3.89
C PRO A 33 -17.48 -0.74 -5.15
N THR A 34 -18.11 -0.18 -6.17
CA THR A 34 -17.44 0.18 -7.42
C THR A 34 -16.70 1.49 -7.31
N ARG A 35 -16.90 2.18 -6.18
CA ARG A 35 -16.29 3.48 -5.90
C ARG A 35 -15.29 3.38 -4.77
N PRO A 36 -14.22 4.19 -4.81
CA PRO A 36 -13.28 4.30 -3.70
C PRO A 36 -13.98 4.64 -2.40
N VAL A 37 -13.52 4.04 -1.30
CA VAL A 37 -14.16 4.21 0.03
C VAL A 37 -13.87 5.57 0.67
N GLY A 38 -12.88 6.32 0.15
CA GLY A 38 -12.36 7.54 0.75
C GLY A 38 -11.38 7.27 1.90
N HIS A 39 -10.52 8.25 2.18
CA HIS A 39 -9.40 8.05 3.11
C HIS A 39 -9.87 7.78 4.54
N VAL A 40 -10.83 8.56 5.04
CA VAL A 40 -11.37 8.43 6.41
C VAL A 40 -11.91 7.03 6.66
N SER A 41 -12.81 6.55 5.79
CA SER A 41 -13.40 5.22 5.93
C SER A 41 -12.37 4.11 5.74
N GLY A 42 -11.48 4.28 4.78
CA GLY A 42 -10.41 3.34 4.49
C GLY A 42 -9.46 3.14 5.67
N ILE A 43 -8.92 4.24 6.22
CA ILE A 43 -7.97 4.18 7.33
C ILE A 43 -8.63 3.67 8.63
N ALA A 44 -9.87 4.09 8.91
CA ALA A 44 -10.62 3.62 10.08
C ALA A 44 -10.86 2.12 10.03
N THR A 45 -11.30 1.60 8.87
CA THR A 45 -11.54 0.16 8.67
C THR A 45 -10.24 -0.63 8.77
N SER A 46 -9.19 -0.20 8.06
CA SER A 46 -7.88 -0.86 8.08
C SER A 46 -7.31 -0.92 9.50
N THR A 47 -7.31 0.20 10.22
CA THR A 47 -6.85 0.27 11.62
C THR A 47 -7.68 -0.64 12.54
N SER A 48 -9.00 -0.68 12.37
CA SER A 48 -9.88 -1.55 13.18
C SER A 48 -9.56 -3.03 12.98
N ILE A 49 -9.31 -3.46 11.73
CA ILE A 49 -8.93 -4.85 11.42
C ILE A 49 -7.61 -5.21 12.12
N VAL A 50 -6.60 -4.35 12.00
CA VAL A 50 -5.27 -4.56 12.62
C VAL A 50 -5.38 -4.61 14.14
N ARG A 51 -6.12 -3.68 14.74
CA ARG A 51 -6.34 -3.64 16.19
C ARG A 51 -6.99 -4.93 16.71
N SER A 52 -8.02 -5.42 16.03
CA SER A 52 -8.65 -6.69 16.37
C SER A 52 -7.68 -7.85 16.24
N TYR A 53 -6.94 -7.93 15.16
CA TYR A 53 -5.92 -8.97 14.97
C TYR A 53 -4.85 -8.96 16.07
N ARG A 54 -4.31 -7.78 16.41
CA ARG A 54 -3.28 -7.65 17.46
C ARG A 54 -3.81 -8.04 18.83
N LYS A 55 -5.03 -7.61 19.16
CA LYS A 55 -5.68 -7.97 20.42
C LYS A 55 -5.77 -9.49 20.61
N ASP A 56 -6.10 -10.22 19.55
CA ASP A 56 -6.34 -11.65 19.62
C ASP A 56 -5.07 -12.50 19.48
N HIS A 57 -4.05 -12.00 18.75
CA HIS A 57 -2.90 -12.79 18.33
C HIS A 57 -1.54 -12.21 18.78
N ARG A 58 -1.46 -10.98 19.29
CA ARG A 58 -0.21 -10.27 19.59
C ARG A 58 -0.26 -9.58 20.96
N ARG A 59 -0.33 -10.38 22.01
CA ARG A 59 -0.24 -9.87 23.39
C ARG A 59 1.16 -9.31 23.65
N GLY A 60 1.24 -8.03 24.03
CA GLY A 60 2.50 -7.32 24.24
C GLY A 60 2.96 -6.45 23.08
N SER A 61 2.24 -6.43 21.95
CA SER A 61 2.46 -5.46 20.89
C SER A 61 2.15 -4.04 21.34
N HIS A 62 2.97 -3.08 20.89
CA HIS A 62 2.74 -1.64 21.15
C HIS A 62 1.52 -1.07 20.40
N ASN A 63 0.90 -1.85 19.53
CA ASN A 63 -0.28 -1.47 18.75
C ASN A 63 -0.11 -0.10 18.07
N VAL A 64 1.03 0.11 17.40
CA VAL A 64 1.30 1.35 16.67
C VAL A 64 0.26 1.57 15.58
N GLU A 65 -0.39 2.73 15.61
CA GLU A 65 -1.43 3.12 14.66
C GLU A 65 -1.00 4.35 13.87
N PRO A 66 -1.46 4.52 12.61
CA PRO A 66 -1.03 5.64 11.77
C PRO A 66 -1.30 7.00 12.38
N GLN A 67 -2.46 7.20 13.04
CA GLN A 67 -2.76 8.47 13.68
C GLN A 67 -1.77 8.82 14.78
N GLN A 68 -1.37 7.85 15.61
CA GLN A 68 -0.39 8.07 16.68
C GLN A 68 0.97 8.50 16.12
N VAL A 69 1.39 7.89 15.00
CA VAL A 69 2.64 8.27 14.33
C VAL A 69 2.54 9.69 13.77
N ILE A 70 1.43 10.03 13.13
CA ILE A 70 1.18 11.36 12.57
C ILE A 70 1.17 12.42 13.70
N ASP A 71 0.54 12.13 14.83
CA ASP A 71 0.51 13.03 15.99
C ASP A 71 1.92 13.29 16.51
N VAL A 72 2.75 12.25 16.62
CA VAL A 72 4.18 12.39 17.01
C VAL A 72 4.95 13.30 16.04
N LEU A 73 4.74 13.15 14.72
CA LEU A 73 5.39 14.03 13.74
C LEU A 73 4.93 15.48 13.88
N ASN A 74 3.63 15.70 14.04
CA ASN A 74 3.05 17.02 14.17
C ASN A 74 3.51 17.73 15.46
N ASP A 75 3.50 17.01 16.59
CA ASP A 75 3.94 17.53 17.91
C ASP A 75 5.43 17.88 17.89
N ALA A 76 6.25 17.09 17.20
CA ALA A 76 7.64 17.40 16.96
C ALA A 76 7.87 18.54 15.96
N GLY A 77 6.81 19.09 15.33
CA GLY A 77 6.90 20.15 14.34
C GLY A 77 7.57 19.72 13.03
N ILE A 78 7.51 18.43 12.69
CA ILE A 78 7.97 17.87 11.41
C ILE A 78 6.93 18.21 10.33
N ARG A 79 7.37 18.74 9.20
CA ARG A 79 6.47 19.29 8.19
C ARG A 79 6.55 18.61 6.82
N ARG A 80 7.69 18.03 6.47
CA ARG A 80 7.93 17.43 5.17
C ARG A 80 7.91 15.91 5.24
N TRP A 81 6.69 15.39 5.31
CA TRP A 81 6.41 13.95 5.32
C TRP A 81 5.15 13.65 4.51
N VAL A 82 5.03 12.43 4.03
CA VAL A 82 3.84 11.87 3.37
C VAL A 82 3.60 10.46 3.92
N LEU A 83 2.35 10.18 4.33
CA LEU A 83 1.92 8.83 4.69
C LEU A 83 1.88 7.97 3.43
N MET A 84 2.67 6.93 3.40
CA MET A 84 2.83 6.04 2.25
C MET A 84 2.20 4.66 2.53
N GLY A 85 2.57 3.68 1.73
CA GLY A 85 2.09 2.32 1.88
C GLY A 85 0.56 2.22 1.85
N LEU A 86 0.03 1.18 2.46
CA LEU A 86 -1.42 0.96 2.44
C LEU A 86 -2.20 2.13 3.06
N TYR A 87 -1.74 2.64 4.19
CA TYR A 87 -2.43 3.74 4.86
C TYR A 87 -2.45 5.03 4.02
N GLY A 88 -1.47 5.25 3.16
CA GLY A 88 -1.44 6.40 2.25
C GLY A 88 -2.44 6.28 1.09
N TYR A 89 -2.73 5.06 0.62
CA TYR A 89 -3.59 4.87 -0.55
C TYR A 89 -4.91 4.12 -0.26
N VAL A 90 -5.16 3.70 0.98
CA VAL A 90 -6.35 2.91 1.35
C VAL A 90 -7.67 3.55 0.91
N GLY A 91 -7.72 4.88 0.85
CA GLY A 91 -8.90 5.62 0.42
C GLY A 91 -9.21 5.49 -1.09
N TYR A 92 -8.24 5.08 -1.90
CA TYR A 92 -8.41 4.85 -3.34
C TYR A 92 -8.90 3.42 -3.66
N LEU A 93 -8.95 2.54 -2.67
CA LEU A 93 -9.45 1.18 -2.82
C LEU A 93 -10.97 1.14 -2.70
N THR A 94 -11.60 0.16 -3.33
CA THR A 94 -13.04 -0.15 -3.13
C THR A 94 -13.26 -0.97 -1.86
N GLN A 95 -12.25 -1.74 -1.46
CA GLN A 95 -12.27 -2.56 -0.25
C GLN A 95 -11.00 -2.32 0.57
N PRO A 96 -11.11 -1.73 1.77
CA PRO A 96 -9.97 -1.57 2.67
C PRO A 96 -9.43 -2.94 3.09
N ARG A 97 -8.11 -3.04 3.15
CA ARG A 97 -7.42 -4.20 3.71
C ARG A 97 -6.52 -3.80 4.88
N ALA A 98 -6.00 -4.77 5.61
CA ALA A 98 -5.10 -4.51 6.72
C ALA A 98 -3.64 -4.45 6.28
N THR A 99 -2.86 -3.59 6.95
CA THR A 99 -1.40 -3.65 7.03
C THR A 99 -0.98 -3.46 8.47
N GLN A 100 0.17 -4.01 8.86
CA GLN A 100 0.64 -3.95 10.24
C GLN A 100 1.71 -2.86 10.46
N ASP A 101 2.17 -2.23 9.40
CA ASP A 101 3.21 -1.21 9.36
C ASP A 101 2.64 0.15 8.92
N VAL A 102 3.29 1.19 9.40
CA VAL A 102 3.03 2.58 9.00
C VAL A 102 4.23 3.06 8.20
N ASP A 103 4.02 3.29 6.90
CA ASP A 103 5.05 3.77 6.00
C ASP A 103 5.01 5.30 5.91
N LEU A 104 6.14 5.95 6.09
CA LEU A 104 6.32 7.40 5.97
C LEU A 104 7.40 7.70 4.94
N LEU A 105 7.16 8.62 4.03
CA LEU A 105 8.20 9.24 3.23
C LEU A 105 8.55 10.58 3.88
N VAL A 106 9.83 10.79 4.20
CA VAL A 106 10.28 11.95 5.00
C VAL A 106 11.44 12.64 4.28
N ALA A 107 11.52 13.97 4.39
CA ALA A 107 12.67 14.72 3.89
C ALA A 107 13.95 14.36 4.66
N GLU A 108 15.05 14.21 3.93
CA GLU A 108 16.33 13.74 4.48
C GLU A 108 16.82 14.59 5.67
N ASP A 109 16.67 15.91 5.59
CA ASP A 109 17.07 16.85 6.63
C ASP A 109 16.15 16.86 7.87
N GLU A 110 15.00 16.20 7.82
CA GLU A 110 14.13 15.99 8.98
C GLU A 110 14.26 14.57 9.58
N LEU A 111 15.03 13.66 8.96
CA LEU A 111 15.12 12.26 9.35
C LEU A 111 15.49 12.05 10.82
N GLU A 112 16.58 12.67 11.28
CA GLU A 112 17.04 12.48 12.68
C GLU A 112 16.03 13.00 13.68
N LYS A 113 15.31 14.05 13.36
CA LYS A 113 14.24 14.60 14.18
C LYS A 113 13.04 13.65 14.25
N VAL A 114 12.69 13.02 13.11
CA VAL A 114 11.65 11.97 13.06
C VAL A 114 12.03 10.78 13.91
N ILE A 115 13.26 10.29 13.78
CA ILE A 115 13.76 9.16 14.56
C ILE A 115 13.67 9.47 16.06
N ALA A 116 14.22 10.61 16.49
CA ALA A 116 14.20 11.01 17.90
C ALA A 116 12.77 11.13 18.46
N ALA A 117 11.84 11.66 17.67
CA ALA A 117 10.44 11.78 18.08
C ALA A 117 9.75 10.41 18.24
N ILE A 118 10.00 9.46 17.32
CA ILE A 118 9.48 8.10 17.40
C ILE A 118 10.09 7.34 18.58
N GLU A 119 11.40 7.42 18.78
CA GLU A 119 12.10 6.82 19.93
C GLU A 119 11.56 7.34 21.26
N LEU A 120 11.32 8.64 21.36
CA LEU A 120 10.76 9.23 22.58
C LEU A 120 9.37 8.67 22.90
N ARG A 121 8.57 8.40 21.88
CA ARG A 121 7.19 7.88 22.03
C ARG A 121 7.13 6.39 22.29
N TRP A 122 8.04 5.62 21.68
CA TRP A 122 8.12 4.16 21.77
C TRP A 122 9.58 3.71 21.99
N PRO A 123 10.13 3.91 23.19
CA PRO A 123 11.55 3.64 23.48
C PRO A 123 11.93 2.16 23.41
N GLU A 124 10.94 1.25 23.42
CA GLU A 124 11.19 -0.19 23.33
C GLU A 124 11.30 -0.70 21.90
N LEU A 125 10.93 0.10 20.88
CA LEU A 125 11.07 -0.30 19.49
C LEU A 125 12.55 -0.38 19.10
N GLN A 126 12.92 -1.45 18.41
CA GLN A 126 14.28 -1.60 17.89
C GLN A 126 14.42 -0.89 16.54
N ILE A 127 15.53 -0.17 16.39
CA ILE A 127 15.80 0.62 15.19
C ILE A 127 16.80 -0.11 14.31
N ASP A 128 16.42 -0.28 13.04
CA ASP A 128 17.26 -0.85 11.99
C ASP A 128 17.45 0.20 10.89
N ARG A 129 18.67 0.75 10.80
CA ARG A 129 19.01 1.83 9.85
C ARG A 129 19.59 1.23 8.58
N MET A 130 18.92 1.47 7.46
CA MET A 130 19.40 1.14 6.12
C MET A 130 19.54 2.41 5.28
N PRO A 131 20.24 2.37 4.14
CA PRO A 131 20.54 3.59 3.37
C PRO A 131 19.32 4.41 2.94
N ILE A 132 18.18 3.77 2.69
CA ILE A 132 16.98 4.41 2.13
C ILE A 132 15.73 4.26 3.00
N VAL A 133 15.85 3.57 4.14
CA VAL A 133 14.74 3.37 5.08
C VAL A 133 15.27 3.13 6.49
N VAL A 134 14.58 3.70 7.47
CA VAL A 134 14.79 3.37 8.89
C VAL A 134 13.55 2.62 9.38
N ARG A 135 13.75 1.41 9.87
CA ARG A 135 12.69 0.53 10.37
C ARG A 135 12.63 0.51 11.86
N PHE A 136 11.44 0.61 12.39
CA PHE A 136 11.18 0.40 13.81
C PHE A 136 10.46 -0.94 13.96
N ARG A 137 11.06 -1.84 14.75
CA ARG A 137 10.59 -3.19 14.98
C ARG A 137 10.04 -3.34 16.38
N ASP A 138 8.88 -3.95 16.50
CA ASP A 138 8.24 -4.21 17.79
C ASP A 138 8.70 -5.57 18.35
N PRO A 139 9.43 -5.61 19.49
CA PRO A 139 9.81 -6.87 20.13
C PRO A 139 8.62 -7.67 20.66
N GLY A 140 7.45 -7.04 20.81
CA GLY A 140 6.19 -7.72 21.14
C GLY A 140 5.53 -8.42 19.92
N GLU A 141 5.99 -8.13 18.70
CA GLU A 141 5.47 -8.74 17.46
C GLU A 141 6.54 -9.58 16.77
N ILE A 142 6.50 -10.89 17.00
CA ILE A 142 7.40 -11.84 16.33
C ILE A 142 6.65 -12.51 15.17
N ALA A 143 7.22 -12.44 13.96
CA ALA A 143 6.73 -13.13 12.78
C ALA A 143 6.86 -14.67 12.95
N ILE A 144 6.18 -15.42 12.09
CA ILE A 144 6.31 -16.92 12.05
C ILE A 144 7.76 -17.33 11.79
N THR A 145 8.53 -16.49 11.10
CA THR A 145 9.97 -16.68 10.83
C THR A 145 10.87 -16.49 12.06
N GLY A 146 10.32 -16.04 13.19
CA GLY A 146 11.08 -15.69 14.39
C GLY A 146 11.67 -14.28 14.40
N GLU A 147 11.47 -13.50 13.33
CA GLU A 147 11.92 -12.11 13.24
C GLU A 147 10.91 -11.15 13.85
N MET A 148 11.43 -10.08 14.49
CA MET A 148 10.59 -8.98 14.93
C MET A 148 9.98 -8.26 13.74
N LYS A 149 8.68 -7.98 13.82
CA LYS A 149 7.99 -7.25 12.75
C LYS A 149 8.30 -5.76 12.79
N GLN A 150 8.50 -5.19 11.60
CA GLN A 150 8.45 -3.75 11.42
C GLN A 150 7.02 -3.25 11.67
N VAL A 151 6.94 -2.14 12.40
CA VAL A 151 5.67 -1.46 12.70
C VAL A 151 5.66 -0.01 12.20
N ILE A 152 6.85 0.58 11.96
CA ILE A 152 7.01 1.86 11.29
C ILE A 152 8.20 1.75 10.34
N ASP A 153 8.00 2.16 9.08
CA ASP A 153 9.04 2.33 8.07
C ASP A 153 9.16 3.81 7.70
N VAL A 154 10.29 4.43 8.02
CA VAL A 154 10.62 5.81 7.63
C VAL A 154 11.50 5.76 6.40
N MET A 155 10.89 6.03 5.25
CA MET A 155 11.51 6.00 3.93
C MET A 155 12.15 7.35 3.59
N LEU A 156 13.30 7.32 2.97
CA LEU A 156 13.94 8.49 2.35
C LEU A 156 13.62 8.54 0.84
N PRO A 157 13.60 9.74 0.23
CA PRO A 157 13.42 9.87 -1.21
C PRO A 157 14.62 9.27 -1.96
N SER A 158 14.52 7.99 -2.33
CA SER A 158 15.61 7.20 -2.94
C SER A 158 15.72 7.36 -4.46
N ASN A 159 14.75 8.03 -5.09
CA ASN A 159 14.74 8.34 -6.52
C ASN A 159 13.91 9.60 -6.80
N GLU A 160 13.96 10.10 -8.04
CA GLU A 160 13.28 11.34 -8.45
C GLU A 160 11.75 11.26 -8.27
N CYS A 161 11.14 10.09 -8.43
CA CYS A 161 9.71 9.91 -8.21
C CYS A 161 9.34 10.19 -6.75
N TYR A 162 10.07 9.64 -5.77
CA TYR A 162 9.81 9.92 -4.35
C TYR A 162 10.12 11.35 -3.96
N VAL A 163 11.15 11.98 -4.55
CA VAL A 163 11.39 13.42 -4.39
C VAL A 163 10.19 14.23 -4.86
N ALA A 164 9.64 13.90 -6.05
CA ALA A 164 8.48 14.57 -6.61
C ALA A 164 7.21 14.35 -5.76
N ILE A 165 6.99 13.13 -5.24
CA ILE A 165 5.87 12.83 -4.33
C ILE A 165 5.95 13.71 -3.09
N LEU A 166 7.12 13.77 -2.44
CA LEU A 166 7.33 14.56 -1.22
C LEU A 166 7.16 16.07 -1.47
N ALA A 167 7.58 16.57 -2.65
CA ALA A 167 7.56 17.97 -2.97
C ALA A 167 6.17 18.47 -3.41
N GLN A 168 5.44 17.70 -4.25
CA GLN A 168 4.26 18.27 -4.95
C GLN A 168 3.14 17.27 -5.26
N TYR A 169 3.39 15.94 -5.28
CA TYR A 169 2.35 14.98 -5.66
C TYR A 169 1.72 14.30 -4.44
N HIS A 170 1.50 15.09 -3.40
CA HIS A 170 0.70 14.71 -2.25
C HIS A 170 -0.43 15.72 -2.03
N ARG A 171 -1.44 15.31 -1.28
CA ARG A 171 -2.53 16.18 -0.85
C ARG A 171 -2.75 16.06 0.65
N ILE A 172 -3.37 17.07 1.24
CA ILE A 172 -3.87 16.98 2.61
C ILE A 172 -5.33 16.53 2.53
N ASP A 173 -5.64 15.43 3.19
CA ASP A 173 -7.02 14.99 3.35
C ASP A 173 -7.72 15.95 4.31
N GLU A 174 -8.81 16.58 3.85
CA GLU A 174 -9.48 17.68 4.57
C GLU A 174 -10.10 17.23 5.91
N LEU A 175 -10.48 15.96 6.02
CA LEU A 175 -11.16 15.44 7.20
C LEU A 175 -10.19 14.93 8.26
N THR A 176 -9.09 14.34 7.85
CA THR A 176 -8.09 13.78 8.77
C THR A 176 -6.88 14.69 8.98
N GLY A 177 -6.61 15.60 8.06
CA GLY A 177 -5.38 16.39 8.03
C GLY A 177 -4.14 15.57 7.60
N HIS A 178 -4.32 14.32 7.20
CA HIS A 178 -3.21 13.47 6.76
C HIS A 178 -2.64 13.93 5.41
N ARG A 179 -1.32 13.93 5.31
CA ARG A 179 -0.62 14.11 4.03
C ARG A 179 -0.52 12.75 3.35
N ILE A 180 -1.22 12.59 2.24
CA ILE A 180 -1.29 11.33 1.49
C ILE A 180 -0.89 11.57 0.04
N PRO A 181 -0.33 10.60 -0.69
CA PRO A 181 -0.01 10.76 -2.09
C PRO A 181 -1.28 11.04 -2.91
N SER A 182 -1.15 11.77 -4.02
CA SER A 182 -2.19 11.78 -5.04
C SER A 182 -2.43 10.37 -5.58
N ILE A 183 -3.52 10.13 -6.30
CA ILE A 183 -3.77 8.80 -6.87
C ILE A 183 -2.66 8.38 -7.85
N GLU A 184 -2.15 9.32 -8.66
CA GLU A 184 -1.06 9.06 -9.60
C GLU A 184 0.24 8.73 -8.86
N ALA A 185 0.52 9.46 -7.78
CA ALA A 185 1.70 9.23 -6.94
C ALA A 185 1.62 7.89 -6.19
N ALA A 186 0.44 7.52 -5.70
CA ALA A 186 0.20 6.21 -5.11
C ALA A 186 0.43 5.07 -6.13
N CYS A 187 -0.09 5.22 -7.34
CA CYS A 187 0.16 4.29 -8.44
C CYS A 187 1.65 4.21 -8.81
N ALA A 188 2.31 5.35 -8.98
CA ALA A 188 3.74 5.39 -9.33
C ALA A 188 4.63 4.78 -8.24
N SER A 189 4.30 4.96 -6.95
CA SER A 189 5.04 4.34 -5.85
C SER A 189 4.91 2.80 -5.86
N LYS A 190 3.74 2.26 -6.17
CA LYS A 190 3.53 0.82 -6.33
C LYS A 190 4.18 0.27 -7.59
N TYR A 191 4.15 1.04 -8.67
CA TYR A 191 4.86 0.70 -9.89
C TYR A 191 6.37 0.65 -9.65
N ALA A 192 6.96 1.64 -8.96
CA ALA A 192 8.38 1.63 -8.61
C ALA A 192 8.78 0.38 -7.82
N ALA A 193 7.93 -0.06 -6.88
CA ALA A 193 8.15 -1.32 -6.15
C ALA A 193 8.04 -2.53 -7.08
N LEU A 194 7.06 -2.57 -7.96
CA LEU A 194 6.79 -3.67 -8.88
C LEU A 194 7.95 -3.91 -9.88
N VAL A 195 8.48 -2.83 -10.48
CA VAL A 195 9.59 -2.92 -11.46
C VAL A 195 10.95 -3.04 -10.81
N SER A 196 11.08 -2.88 -9.49
CA SER A 196 12.36 -2.98 -8.78
C SER A 196 12.98 -4.36 -8.95
N PRO A 197 14.26 -4.47 -9.39
CA PRO A 197 14.94 -5.75 -9.52
C PRO A 197 15.25 -6.40 -8.16
N TYR A 198 15.18 -5.63 -7.07
CA TYR A 198 15.47 -6.10 -5.71
C TYR A 198 14.22 -6.56 -4.95
N ARG A 199 13.04 -6.43 -5.57
CA ARG A 199 11.77 -6.85 -4.97
C ARG A 199 11.52 -8.33 -5.20
N GLU A 200 11.24 -9.08 -4.14
CA GLU A 200 10.88 -10.50 -4.22
C GLU A 200 9.61 -10.70 -5.04
N TRP A 201 9.54 -11.79 -5.81
CA TRP A 201 8.41 -12.11 -6.69
C TRP A 201 7.06 -12.11 -5.96
N GLU A 202 7.00 -12.72 -4.79
CA GLU A 202 5.76 -12.75 -4.00
C GLU A 202 5.26 -11.34 -3.69
N LYS A 203 6.16 -10.46 -3.26
CA LYS A 203 5.84 -9.06 -2.97
C LYS A 203 5.44 -8.28 -4.22
N LYS A 204 6.04 -8.56 -5.38
CA LYS A 204 5.63 -7.98 -6.67
C LYS A 204 4.18 -8.34 -7.01
N SER A 205 3.76 -9.57 -6.76
CA SER A 205 2.39 -10.02 -7.01
C SER A 205 1.37 -9.25 -6.16
N TYR A 206 1.69 -8.96 -4.89
CA TYR A 206 0.87 -8.09 -4.03
C TYR A 206 0.85 -6.65 -4.53
N ASP A 207 2.00 -6.10 -4.92
CA ASP A 207 2.10 -4.73 -5.44
C ASP A 207 1.32 -4.57 -6.76
N ALA A 208 1.32 -5.57 -7.63
CA ALA A 208 0.52 -5.61 -8.84
C ALA A 208 -1.00 -5.62 -8.54
N GLY A 209 -1.42 -6.41 -7.55
CA GLY A 209 -2.80 -6.44 -7.07
C GLY A 209 -3.24 -5.10 -6.51
N ASP A 210 -2.41 -4.46 -5.69
CA ASP A 210 -2.67 -3.13 -5.14
C ASP A 210 -2.76 -2.07 -6.24
N LEU A 211 -1.81 -2.07 -7.18
CA LEU A 211 -1.77 -1.13 -8.31
C LEU A 211 -3.06 -1.22 -9.14
N ARG A 212 -3.48 -2.42 -9.52
CA ARG A 212 -4.75 -2.66 -10.24
C ARG A 212 -5.95 -2.19 -9.43
N SER A 213 -5.98 -2.50 -8.13
CA SER A 213 -7.09 -2.17 -7.24
C SER A 213 -7.22 -0.66 -7.00
N MET A 214 -6.14 0.11 -7.18
CA MET A 214 -6.17 1.57 -7.19
C MET A 214 -6.58 2.12 -8.56
N MET A 215 -6.00 1.62 -9.65
CA MET A 215 -6.21 2.16 -11.00
C MET A 215 -7.66 2.02 -11.46
N LEU A 216 -8.23 0.82 -11.33
CA LEU A 216 -9.53 0.51 -11.91
C LEU A 216 -10.68 1.39 -11.36
N PRO A 217 -10.89 1.54 -10.05
CA PRO A 217 -11.97 2.36 -9.52
C PRO A 217 -11.73 3.87 -9.67
N ASN A 218 -10.49 4.28 -9.97
CA ASN A 218 -10.10 5.69 -10.09
C ASN A 218 -9.77 6.10 -11.54
N LYS A 219 -10.00 5.24 -12.52
CA LYS A 219 -9.60 5.44 -13.92
C LYS A 219 -10.08 6.77 -14.53
N ASP A 220 -11.24 7.26 -14.08
CA ASP A 220 -11.86 8.47 -14.61
C ASP A 220 -11.30 9.76 -13.97
N ILE A 221 -10.57 9.66 -12.87
CA ILE A 221 -9.96 10.79 -12.16
C ILE A 221 -8.43 10.80 -12.24
N ILE A 222 -7.81 9.71 -12.73
CA ILE A 222 -6.36 9.64 -12.96
C ILE A 222 -5.97 10.59 -14.10
N ASP A 223 -5.10 11.56 -13.80
CA ASP A 223 -4.45 12.38 -14.82
C ASP A 223 -3.32 11.57 -15.47
N LYS A 224 -3.56 11.17 -16.75
CA LYS A 224 -2.59 10.37 -17.51
C LYS A 224 -1.28 11.08 -17.73
N THR A 225 -1.26 12.42 -17.85
CA THR A 225 -0.04 13.21 -18.04
C THR A 225 0.81 13.19 -16.77
N ILE A 226 0.18 13.32 -15.60
CA ILE A 226 0.87 13.22 -14.30
C ILE A 226 1.37 11.79 -14.08
N LEU A 227 0.53 10.79 -14.37
CA LEU A 227 0.89 9.38 -14.23
C LEU A 227 2.11 9.01 -15.09
N GLU A 228 2.11 9.41 -16.38
CA GLU A 228 3.22 9.23 -17.31
C GLU A 228 4.51 9.89 -16.78
N ARG A 229 4.41 11.16 -16.40
CA ARG A 229 5.54 11.89 -15.85
C ARG A 229 6.13 11.21 -14.61
N LEU A 230 5.31 10.76 -13.69
CA LEU A 230 5.78 10.06 -12.49
C LEU A 230 6.40 8.70 -12.81
N GLY A 231 5.87 7.98 -13.80
CA GLY A 231 6.47 6.75 -14.29
C GLY A 231 7.87 6.98 -14.88
N ASP A 232 8.07 8.06 -15.66
CA ASP A 232 9.37 8.44 -16.21
C ASP A 232 10.37 8.84 -15.13
N LEU A 233 9.91 9.36 -13.98
CA LEU A 233 10.77 9.62 -12.82
C LEU A 233 11.19 8.35 -12.06
N VAL A 234 10.54 7.22 -12.29
CA VAL A 234 10.99 5.91 -11.77
C VAL A 234 12.17 5.42 -12.59
N TYR A 235 12.04 5.41 -13.93
CA TYR A 235 13.14 5.19 -14.88
C TYR A 235 12.72 5.72 -16.27
N PRO A 236 13.67 6.08 -17.16
CA PRO A 236 13.37 6.59 -18.50
C PRO A 236 12.54 5.60 -19.33
N GLY A 237 11.34 6.01 -19.76
CA GLY A 237 10.36 5.16 -20.47
C GLY A 237 9.35 4.48 -19.56
N GLY A 238 9.49 4.57 -18.24
CA GLY A 238 8.55 4.00 -17.28
C GLY A 238 7.17 4.64 -17.33
N GLY A 239 7.05 5.86 -17.85
CA GLY A 239 5.76 6.53 -18.05
C GLY A 239 4.87 5.79 -19.03
N ALA A 240 5.41 5.43 -20.20
CA ALA A 240 4.67 4.67 -21.22
C ALA A 240 4.23 3.29 -20.68
N GLU A 241 5.10 2.59 -19.96
CA GLU A 241 4.76 1.29 -19.33
C GLU A 241 3.68 1.44 -18.25
N LEU A 242 3.75 2.49 -17.42
CA LEU A 242 2.74 2.73 -16.39
C LEU A 242 1.36 3.06 -16.97
N LEU A 243 1.31 3.76 -18.12
CA LEU A 243 0.09 3.96 -18.89
C LEU A 243 -0.44 2.64 -19.49
N GLU A 244 0.44 1.76 -19.98
CA GLU A 244 0.06 0.42 -20.42
C GLU A 244 -0.55 -0.38 -19.26
N PHE A 245 0.01 -0.32 -18.07
CA PHE A 245 -0.57 -0.96 -16.90
C PHE A 245 -1.96 -0.43 -16.55
N LEU A 246 -2.20 0.88 -16.72
CA LEU A 246 -3.54 1.44 -16.57
C LEU A 246 -4.52 0.84 -17.59
N ASP A 247 -4.14 0.75 -18.86
CA ASP A 247 -4.98 0.16 -19.91
C ASP A 247 -5.22 -1.34 -19.68
N LEU A 248 -4.20 -2.09 -19.23
CA LEU A 248 -4.34 -3.50 -18.84
C LEU A 248 -5.26 -3.67 -17.62
N ALA A 249 -5.22 -2.75 -16.65
CA ALA A 249 -6.15 -2.76 -15.52
C ALA A 249 -7.60 -2.54 -15.98
N ILE A 250 -7.84 -1.58 -16.88
CA ILE A 250 -9.16 -1.25 -17.44
C ILE A 250 -9.71 -2.41 -18.26
N THR A 251 -8.88 -3.06 -19.07
CA THR A 251 -9.25 -4.19 -19.92
C THR A 251 -9.23 -5.54 -19.22
N ASN A 252 -8.96 -5.56 -17.91
CA ASN A 252 -8.84 -6.75 -17.06
C ASN A 252 -7.82 -7.78 -17.59
N GLN A 253 -6.71 -7.30 -18.14
CA GLN A 253 -5.59 -8.13 -18.59
C GLN A 253 -4.52 -8.25 -17.50
N PRO A 254 -3.73 -9.34 -17.42
CA PRO A 254 -2.64 -9.48 -16.45
C PRO A 254 -1.54 -8.46 -16.72
N PHE A 255 -0.87 -8.01 -15.65
CA PHE A 255 0.35 -7.22 -15.79
C PHE A 255 1.53 -8.12 -16.19
N PRO A 256 2.43 -7.66 -17.05
CA PRO A 256 3.66 -8.37 -17.43
C PRO A 256 4.71 -8.19 -16.32
N ILE A 257 4.67 -9.06 -15.29
CA ILE A 257 5.56 -9.01 -14.11
C ILE A 257 6.38 -10.28 -13.97
#